data_5acae17224ac1d14e5ba75bd4f441538
#
_entry.id   5acae17224ac1d14e5ba75bd4f441538
#
_cell.length_a   1.000
_cell.length_b   1.000
_cell.length_c   1.000
_cell.angle_alpha   90.00
_cell.angle_beta   90.00
_cell.angle_gamma   90.00
#
_symmetry.space_group_name_H-M   'P 1'
#
loop_
_entity.id
_entity.type
_entity.pdbx_description
1 polymer ?
#
loop_
_entity_poly.entity_id
_entity_poly.type
_entity_poly.pdbx_seq_one_letter_code
_entity_poly.pdbx_strand_id
1 'polypeptide(L)'
;MKRLFGRIASLVSCGATAVASPVLKDVEFVMTNDVGFGNELCVTGTHALLGSNDPLKAPKLAWNPGNIWRGTIALPAGETIAYRLISRNYSTANWGNATNSSSISTALSVGVPAHIPPPWTNKTVFLHSPWTNANIFWRNLTAGDANWTTTAMTALGAGRDANEILFRGTINAGPGAEIEFVFNNGATNWSNAPAPPTNAAAYQGLAAPHNFRTTLDQFFVQDGNVFNYRPAATVSAPQTVTTNVGSTVASIPGRPITIFLPRGYAQNAWKKYPVVYFHDGQNVFFPGTGFGTWDADRIANYETSQGRMREAILVAIPNGNAYGSDRLYEYLPDGDTITNYANLGLNFTGRASLYLQWMLDNLAPTLDFNFRTFRNSPEDTLTAGSSMGGLVSDYIGFQRPDRFGAVGIFSPAYWAGPNYLANRVLTNQPVRRFMSMGTAESSGGQSSSNVYWQDALTTYNRYLRAGEELNRSMVFSGVAGGQHNETAWSRLLPRFFAWALDPWREANPLALEIAPPKLQIAAREDGTLALRREELRGFAQSLATSSDLSSWTTNPVTPTGEAWDSATSNVVPTGRQFWRLRTVAP
;
A
#
# COMPACT_ATOMS: atom_id res chain seq x y z
N MET A 1 -15.55 7.53 -59.48
CA MET A 1 -16.83 6.76 -59.57
C MET A 1 -16.77 5.71 -58.49
N LYS A 2 -17.36 6.03 -57.35
CA LYS A 2 -18.54 5.45 -56.70
C LYS A 2 -18.65 3.92 -56.78
N ARG A 3 -18.47 3.25 -55.63
CA ARG A 3 -19.57 2.49 -55.01
C ARG A 3 -19.20 2.10 -53.57
N LEU A 4 -19.98 2.63 -52.70
CA LEU A 4 -20.30 2.31 -51.33
C LEU A 4 -20.86 0.87 -51.24
N PHE A 5 -20.35 0.05 -50.30
CA PHE A 5 -21.12 -1.07 -49.76
C PHE A 5 -21.09 -0.96 -48.23
N GLY A 6 -22.19 -0.46 -47.72
CA GLY A 6 -22.53 -0.58 -46.33
C GLY A 6 -22.87 -2.04 -46.02
N ARG A 7 -22.27 -2.60 -44.99
CA ARG A 7 -22.77 -3.77 -44.27
C ARG A 7 -23.23 -3.31 -42.90
N ILE A 8 -24.51 -3.36 -42.71
CA ILE A 8 -25.18 -3.29 -41.43
C ILE A 8 -24.79 -4.56 -40.68
N ALA A 9 -23.93 -4.44 -39.67
CA ALA A 9 -23.72 -5.49 -38.72
C ALA A 9 -24.77 -5.34 -37.62
N SER A 10 -25.67 -6.29 -37.57
CA SER A 10 -26.67 -6.47 -36.51
C SER A 10 -25.95 -6.63 -35.19
N LEU A 11 -26.07 -5.65 -34.29
CA LEU A 11 -25.65 -5.75 -32.90
C LEU A 11 -26.58 -6.74 -32.19
N VAL A 12 -26.14 -7.98 -32.06
CA VAL A 12 -26.68 -8.87 -31.04
C VAL A 12 -26.08 -8.37 -29.73
N SER A 13 -26.87 -7.62 -28.95
CA SER A 13 -26.56 -7.30 -27.57
C SER A 13 -26.61 -8.59 -26.75
N CYS A 14 -25.49 -9.28 -26.65
CA CYS A 14 -25.29 -10.27 -25.61
C CYS A 14 -25.17 -9.48 -24.30
N GLY A 15 -26.24 -9.45 -23.52
CA GLY A 15 -26.26 -8.91 -22.18
C GLY A 15 -25.31 -9.72 -21.29
N ALA A 16 -24.02 -9.40 -21.34
CA ALA A 16 -23.10 -9.82 -20.31
C ALA A 16 -23.49 -9.05 -19.04
N THR A 17 -24.22 -9.69 -18.16
CA THR A 17 -24.31 -9.27 -16.77
C THR A 17 -22.88 -9.09 -16.29
N ALA A 18 -22.48 -7.85 -16.01
CA ALA A 18 -21.20 -7.55 -15.41
C ALA A 18 -21.17 -8.29 -14.06
N VAL A 19 -20.50 -9.43 -14.03
CA VAL A 19 -20.23 -10.14 -12.78
C VAL A 19 -19.32 -9.22 -11.99
N ALA A 20 -19.83 -8.65 -10.90
CA ALA A 20 -19.03 -7.87 -9.98
C ALA A 20 -17.79 -8.70 -9.62
N SER A 21 -16.59 -8.11 -9.74
CA SER A 21 -15.38 -8.84 -9.37
C SER A 21 -15.52 -9.26 -7.93
N PRO A 22 -15.23 -10.53 -7.61
CA PRO A 22 -15.40 -11.03 -6.26
C PRO A 22 -14.50 -10.23 -5.31
N VAL A 23 -15.07 -9.81 -4.21
CA VAL A 23 -14.28 -9.32 -3.08
C VAL A 23 -13.37 -10.47 -2.66
N LEU A 24 -12.07 -10.22 -2.56
CA LEU A 24 -11.10 -11.24 -2.17
C LEU A 24 -10.90 -11.21 -0.66
N LYS A 25 -10.79 -12.39 -0.07
CA LYS A 25 -10.42 -12.62 1.31
C LYS A 25 -9.09 -13.33 1.38
N ASP A 26 -8.19 -12.84 2.21
CA ASP A 26 -6.96 -13.54 2.54
C ASP A 26 -7.25 -14.74 3.44
N VAL A 27 -6.89 -15.92 2.96
CA VAL A 27 -7.01 -17.18 3.67
C VAL A 27 -5.63 -17.70 4.00
N GLU A 28 -5.30 -17.80 5.28
CA GLU A 28 -4.04 -18.37 5.73
C GLU A 28 -4.14 -19.90 5.81
N PHE A 29 -3.20 -20.58 5.17
CA PHE A 29 -2.98 -22.02 5.28
C PHE A 29 -1.75 -22.26 6.13
N VAL A 30 -1.90 -23.04 7.20
CA VAL A 30 -0.81 -23.39 8.12
C VAL A 30 -0.79 -24.89 8.28
N MET A 31 0.39 -25.51 8.14
CA MET A 31 0.57 -26.92 8.37
C MET A 31 1.96 -27.21 8.94
N THR A 32 2.02 -28.07 9.96
CA THR A 32 3.29 -28.65 10.43
C THR A 32 3.45 -30.01 9.77
N ASN A 33 4.43 -30.12 8.86
CA ASN A 33 4.73 -31.37 8.17
C ASN A 33 6.17 -31.40 7.68
N ASP A 34 6.85 -32.49 7.90
CA ASP A 34 8.15 -32.77 7.29
C ASP A 34 7.91 -33.45 5.93
N VAL A 35 8.03 -32.70 4.87
CA VAL A 35 7.88 -33.22 3.50
C VAL A 35 9.20 -33.72 2.90
N GLY A 36 10.28 -33.68 3.68
CA GLY A 36 11.62 -34.06 3.27
C GLY A 36 12.34 -33.03 2.40
N PHE A 37 13.67 -33.10 2.41
CA PHE A 37 14.52 -32.21 1.61
C PHE A 37 14.23 -32.37 0.10
N GLY A 38 14.16 -31.26 -0.61
CA GLY A 38 13.85 -31.24 -2.05
C GLY A 38 12.36 -31.17 -2.38
N ASN A 39 11.48 -31.20 -1.36
CA ASN A 39 10.05 -31.09 -1.53
C ASN A 39 9.52 -29.77 -0.95
N GLU A 40 8.37 -29.36 -1.45
CA GLU A 40 7.63 -28.19 -1.02
C GLU A 40 6.18 -28.55 -0.71
N LEU A 41 5.56 -27.86 0.22
CA LEU A 41 4.14 -28.02 0.49
C LEU A 41 3.34 -26.98 -0.30
N CYS A 42 2.33 -27.45 -1.02
CA CYS A 42 1.45 -26.61 -1.86
C CYS A 42 -0.01 -26.83 -1.50
N VAL A 43 -0.83 -25.83 -1.77
CA VAL A 43 -2.31 -25.92 -1.63
C VAL A 43 -2.92 -26.08 -3.01
N THR A 44 -3.59 -27.19 -3.26
CA THR A 44 -4.39 -27.38 -4.50
C THR A 44 -5.87 -27.44 -4.17
N GLY A 45 -6.72 -27.01 -5.09
CA GLY A 45 -8.15 -27.01 -4.87
C GLY A 45 -8.96 -26.71 -6.12
N THR A 46 -10.29 -26.73 -5.98
CA THR A 46 -11.22 -26.54 -7.11
C THR A 46 -11.13 -25.14 -7.73
N HIS A 47 -10.77 -24.14 -6.94
CA HIS A 47 -10.69 -22.76 -7.41
C HIS A 47 -9.44 -22.53 -8.25
N ALA A 48 -9.50 -21.65 -9.27
CA ALA A 48 -8.39 -21.33 -10.17
C ALA A 48 -7.14 -20.82 -9.42
N LEU A 49 -7.31 -20.06 -8.36
CA LEU A 49 -6.23 -19.57 -7.49
C LEU A 49 -5.54 -20.68 -6.68
N LEU A 50 -6.16 -21.85 -6.59
CA LEU A 50 -5.59 -23.07 -6.03
C LEU A 50 -5.18 -24.07 -7.10
N GLY A 51 -5.02 -23.61 -8.34
CA GLY A 51 -4.57 -24.40 -9.48
C GLY A 51 -5.63 -25.27 -10.11
N SER A 52 -6.94 -25.14 -9.81
CA SER A 52 -8.03 -25.95 -10.37
C SER A 52 -7.78 -27.46 -10.24
N ASN A 53 -7.29 -27.88 -9.08
CA ASN A 53 -6.84 -29.27 -8.79
C ASN A 53 -5.60 -29.74 -9.60
N ASP A 54 -4.94 -28.85 -10.34
CA ASP A 54 -3.67 -29.16 -11.01
C ASP A 54 -2.51 -28.95 -10.04
N PRO A 55 -1.80 -30.01 -9.62
CA PRO A 55 -0.70 -29.91 -8.67
C PRO A 55 0.45 -29.03 -9.15
N LEU A 56 0.62 -28.88 -10.46
CA LEU A 56 1.70 -28.06 -11.02
C LEU A 56 1.39 -26.55 -10.93
N LYS A 57 0.10 -26.22 -10.84
CA LYS A 57 -0.38 -24.83 -10.67
C LYS A 57 -0.70 -24.48 -9.22
N ALA A 58 -0.53 -25.44 -8.30
CA ALA A 58 -0.84 -25.25 -6.89
C ALA A 58 0.12 -24.21 -6.26
N PRO A 59 -0.39 -23.16 -5.57
CA PRO A 59 0.45 -22.22 -4.84
C PRO A 59 1.20 -22.93 -3.72
N LYS A 60 2.47 -22.53 -3.55
CA LYS A 60 3.39 -23.04 -2.55
C LYS A 60 3.21 -22.32 -1.23
N LEU A 61 3.36 -23.06 -0.13
CA LEU A 61 3.52 -22.51 1.21
C LEU A 61 5.01 -22.25 1.52
N ALA A 62 5.28 -21.25 2.35
CA ALA A 62 6.61 -20.95 2.85
C ALA A 62 6.96 -21.86 4.03
N TRP A 63 8.15 -22.45 4.00
CA TRP A 63 8.68 -23.22 5.12
C TRP A 63 9.22 -22.29 6.22
N ASN A 64 8.99 -22.67 7.48
CA ASN A 64 9.50 -22.02 8.67
C ASN A 64 10.16 -23.07 9.59
N PRO A 65 11.07 -22.67 10.50
CA PRO A 65 11.66 -23.59 11.47
C PRO A 65 10.62 -24.38 12.25
N GLY A 66 10.90 -25.65 12.49
CA GLY A 66 9.96 -26.61 13.10
C GLY A 66 9.02 -27.28 12.09
N ASN A 67 9.40 -27.28 10.81
CA ASN A 67 8.60 -27.82 9.70
C ASN A 67 7.19 -27.24 9.61
N ILE A 68 7.07 -25.96 9.96
CA ILE A 68 5.82 -25.19 9.86
C ILE A 68 5.75 -24.54 8.48
N TRP A 69 4.74 -24.90 7.70
CA TRP A 69 4.48 -24.32 6.39
C TRP A 69 3.32 -23.32 6.50
N ARG A 70 3.53 -22.13 5.98
CA ARG A 70 2.50 -21.06 6.01
C ARG A 70 2.36 -20.41 4.65
N GLY A 71 1.13 -20.04 4.32
CA GLY A 71 0.87 -19.26 3.12
C GLY A 71 -0.53 -18.65 3.16
N THR A 72 -0.65 -17.44 2.66
CA THR A 72 -1.94 -16.77 2.53
C THR A 72 -2.28 -16.64 1.06
N ILE A 73 -3.49 -17.04 0.70
CA ILE A 73 -4.01 -17.00 -0.65
C ILE A 73 -5.29 -16.18 -0.61
N ALA A 74 -5.36 -15.17 -1.48
CA ALA A 74 -6.55 -14.37 -1.64
C ALA A 74 -7.61 -15.17 -2.42
N LEU A 75 -8.66 -15.59 -1.75
CA LEU A 75 -9.77 -16.34 -2.34
C LEU A 75 -11.03 -15.48 -2.41
N PRO A 76 -11.96 -15.74 -3.35
CA PRO A 76 -13.24 -15.04 -3.40
C PRO A 76 -13.96 -15.12 -2.06
N ALA A 77 -14.45 -13.98 -1.58
CA ALA A 77 -15.22 -13.92 -0.34
C ALA A 77 -16.63 -14.49 -0.56
N GLY A 78 -17.15 -15.16 0.47
CA GLY A 78 -18.51 -15.71 0.45
C GLY A 78 -18.64 -17.06 -0.25
N GLU A 79 -17.54 -17.68 -0.65
CA GLU A 79 -17.54 -18.99 -1.30
C GLU A 79 -17.12 -20.13 -0.35
N THR A 80 -17.52 -21.35 -0.70
CA THR A 80 -16.96 -22.57 -0.07
C THR A 80 -16.07 -23.26 -1.09
N ILE A 81 -14.76 -23.30 -0.78
CA ILE A 81 -13.74 -23.78 -1.70
C ILE A 81 -13.13 -25.07 -1.16
N ALA A 82 -13.21 -26.14 -1.95
CA ALA A 82 -12.55 -27.40 -1.61
C ALA A 82 -11.06 -27.30 -1.91
N TYR A 83 -10.22 -27.76 -0.97
CA TYR A 83 -8.78 -27.76 -1.10
C TYR A 83 -8.14 -28.99 -0.43
N ARG A 84 -6.88 -29.23 -0.74
CA ARG A 84 -5.98 -30.16 -0.04
C ARG A 84 -4.55 -29.65 -0.10
N LEU A 85 -3.72 -30.08 0.85
CA LEU A 85 -2.30 -29.84 0.80
C LEU A 85 -1.61 -31.02 0.08
N ILE A 86 -0.63 -30.70 -0.73
CA ILE A 86 0.17 -31.67 -1.48
C ILE A 86 1.65 -31.39 -1.23
N SER A 87 2.44 -32.45 -1.16
CA SER A 87 3.90 -32.38 -1.23
C SER A 87 4.31 -32.48 -2.70
N ARG A 88 5.15 -31.57 -3.17
CA ARG A 88 5.64 -31.53 -4.55
C ARG A 88 7.16 -31.39 -4.56
N ASN A 89 7.84 -32.25 -5.34
CA ASN A 89 9.26 -32.11 -5.55
C ASN A 89 9.54 -30.92 -6.48
N TYR A 90 10.33 -29.94 -6.04
CA TYR A 90 10.56 -28.69 -6.79
C TYR A 90 11.45 -28.86 -8.03
N SER A 91 12.16 -30.00 -8.16
CA SER A 91 13.01 -30.29 -9.33
C SER A 91 12.31 -31.14 -10.38
N THR A 92 11.56 -32.16 -9.95
CA THR A 92 10.92 -33.14 -10.84
C THR A 92 9.43 -32.90 -11.03
N ALA A 93 8.84 -32.02 -10.23
CA ALA A 93 7.39 -31.79 -10.16
C ALA A 93 6.53 -33.02 -9.76
N ASN A 94 7.16 -34.14 -9.35
CA ASN A 94 6.43 -35.26 -8.77
C ASN A 94 5.74 -34.82 -7.48
N TRP A 95 4.52 -35.29 -7.27
CA TRP A 95 3.72 -34.88 -6.13
C TRP A 95 2.96 -36.03 -5.47
N GLY A 96 2.55 -35.83 -4.21
CA GLY A 96 1.72 -36.71 -3.42
C GLY A 96 0.80 -35.94 -2.48
N ASN A 97 -0.26 -36.57 -2.00
CA ASN A 97 -1.15 -35.95 -1.03
C ASN A 97 -0.47 -35.83 0.33
N ALA A 98 -0.48 -34.63 0.90
CA ALA A 98 -0.04 -34.36 2.27
C ALA A 98 -1.23 -34.34 3.25
N THR A 99 -2.45 -34.07 2.78
CA THR A 99 -3.70 -34.12 3.56
C THR A 99 -4.84 -34.70 2.77
N ASN A 100 -5.92 -35.08 3.45
CA ASN A 100 -7.21 -35.35 2.84
C ASN A 100 -7.83 -34.04 2.32
N SER A 101 -8.84 -34.17 1.45
CA SER A 101 -9.62 -33.01 0.98
C SER A 101 -10.37 -32.37 2.15
N SER A 102 -10.37 -31.05 2.18
CA SER A 102 -11.07 -30.22 3.14
C SER A 102 -11.80 -29.10 2.40
N SER A 103 -12.69 -28.40 3.06
CA SER A 103 -13.32 -27.18 2.50
C SER A 103 -13.10 -26.02 3.44
N ILE A 104 -12.97 -24.82 2.87
CA ILE A 104 -12.89 -23.58 3.62
C ILE A 104 -14.00 -22.63 3.17
N SER A 105 -14.69 -22.06 4.15
CA SER A 105 -15.68 -21.00 3.88
C SER A 105 -14.99 -19.64 4.00
N THR A 106 -15.08 -18.87 2.93
CA THR A 106 -14.52 -17.52 2.86
C THR A 106 -15.51 -16.46 3.32
N ALA A 107 -16.15 -16.64 4.48
CA ALA A 107 -16.93 -15.56 5.07
C ALA A 107 -16.05 -14.32 5.28
N LEU A 108 -16.58 -13.12 4.95
CA LEU A 108 -15.82 -11.87 4.97
C LEU A 108 -15.26 -11.55 6.36
N SER A 109 -13.99 -11.77 6.56
CA SER A 109 -13.18 -11.00 7.51
C SER A 109 -11.93 -10.56 6.74
N VAL A 110 -11.66 -9.28 6.66
CA VAL A 110 -10.47 -8.75 5.98
C VAL A 110 -9.25 -9.12 6.82
N GLY A 111 -8.35 -9.91 6.28
CA GLY A 111 -7.06 -10.19 6.93
C GLY A 111 -6.25 -8.91 7.01
N VAL A 112 -6.03 -8.41 8.21
CA VAL A 112 -5.08 -7.32 8.47
C VAL A 112 -3.67 -7.90 8.40
N PRO A 113 -2.70 -7.22 7.75
CA PRO A 113 -1.29 -7.59 7.84
C PRO A 113 -0.87 -7.79 9.29
N ALA A 114 -0.04 -8.80 9.57
CA ALA A 114 0.45 -9.05 10.92
C ALA A 114 1.17 -7.80 11.43
N HIS A 115 0.44 -6.99 12.16
CA HIS A 115 0.91 -5.77 12.79
C HIS A 115 1.38 -6.12 14.20
N ILE A 116 2.53 -5.59 14.62
CA ILE A 116 2.90 -5.63 16.03
C ILE A 116 2.08 -4.53 16.70
N PRO A 117 1.03 -4.88 17.44
CA PRO A 117 0.16 -3.87 18.03
C PRO A 117 0.97 -3.06 19.06
N PRO A 118 0.77 -1.74 19.13
CA PRO A 118 1.21 -0.96 20.26
C PRO A 118 0.55 -1.50 21.55
N PRO A 119 1.04 -1.15 22.74
CA PRO A 119 0.57 -1.68 24.01
C PRO A 119 -0.84 -1.18 24.42
N TRP A 120 -1.66 -0.83 23.45
CA TRP A 120 -3.03 -0.36 23.68
C TRP A 120 -3.96 -1.56 23.89
N THR A 121 -4.73 -1.54 24.95
CA THR A 121 -5.76 -2.55 25.21
C THR A 121 -7.11 -2.19 24.60
N ASN A 122 -7.33 -0.89 24.32
CA ASN A 122 -8.59 -0.33 23.84
C ASN A 122 -8.32 0.66 22.71
N LYS A 123 -9.35 0.93 21.90
CA LYS A 123 -9.28 2.01 20.91
C LYS A 123 -9.74 3.32 21.51
N THR A 124 -9.02 4.41 21.21
CA THR A 124 -9.37 5.77 21.58
C THR A 124 -9.78 6.56 20.36
N VAL A 125 -10.98 7.09 20.40
CA VAL A 125 -11.60 7.83 19.29
C VAL A 125 -11.85 9.27 19.72
N PHE A 126 -11.38 10.22 18.90
CA PHE A 126 -11.68 11.64 19.07
C PHE A 126 -12.62 12.11 17.96
N LEU A 127 -13.55 12.97 18.28
CA LEU A 127 -14.52 13.53 17.36
C LEU A 127 -14.68 15.03 17.58
N HIS A 128 -14.58 15.83 16.54
CA HIS A 128 -15.10 17.19 16.52
C HIS A 128 -16.55 17.18 16.01
N SER A 129 -17.45 17.76 16.77
CA SER A 129 -18.86 17.79 16.41
C SER A 129 -19.56 19.03 16.99
N PRO A 130 -20.56 19.61 16.28
CA PRO A 130 -21.41 20.65 16.81
C PRO A 130 -22.49 20.12 17.77
N TRP A 131 -22.55 18.82 17.99
CA TRP A 131 -23.52 18.21 18.89
C TRP A 131 -23.18 18.48 20.35
N THR A 132 -24.20 18.55 21.20
CA THR A 132 -24.03 18.66 22.66
C THR A 132 -23.70 17.33 23.32
N ASN A 133 -24.08 16.22 22.68
CA ASN A 133 -23.79 14.85 23.10
C ASN A 133 -23.34 14.07 21.86
N ALA A 134 -22.44 13.13 22.06
CA ALA A 134 -22.01 12.21 21.00
C ALA A 134 -21.88 10.79 21.55
N ASN A 135 -22.28 9.82 20.74
CA ASN A 135 -22.02 8.40 20.95
C ASN A 135 -21.32 7.84 19.72
N ILE A 136 -20.46 6.87 19.94
CA ILE A 136 -19.98 5.99 18.88
C ILE A 136 -20.82 4.70 18.90
N PHE A 137 -21.37 4.34 17.76
CA PHE A 137 -22.12 3.13 17.52
C PHE A 137 -21.25 2.23 16.63
N TRP A 138 -20.82 1.08 17.15
CA TRP A 138 -19.74 0.30 16.57
C TRP A 138 -19.91 -1.20 16.72
N ARG A 139 -19.19 -1.96 15.93
CA ARG A 139 -19.01 -3.42 16.07
C ARG A 139 -17.59 -3.83 15.67
N ASN A 140 -17.11 -4.92 16.25
CA ASN A 140 -15.79 -5.48 15.98
C ASN A 140 -15.90 -6.51 14.84
N LEU A 141 -15.38 -6.15 13.66
CA LEU A 141 -15.40 -7.03 12.50
C LEU A 141 -14.38 -8.17 12.63
N THR A 142 -13.27 -7.94 13.31
CA THR A 142 -12.26 -8.99 13.56
C THR A 142 -12.81 -10.08 14.48
N ALA A 143 -13.62 -9.71 15.47
CA ALA A 143 -14.31 -10.67 16.33
C ALA A 143 -15.54 -11.32 15.68
N GLY A 144 -15.98 -10.80 14.53
CA GLY A 144 -17.18 -11.29 13.85
C GLY A 144 -18.49 -10.83 14.48
N ASP A 145 -18.48 -9.69 15.21
CA ASP A 145 -19.69 -9.17 15.86
C ASP A 145 -20.80 -8.90 14.86
N ALA A 146 -21.94 -9.55 15.07
CA ALA A 146 -23.16 -9.27 14.31
C ALA A 146 -23.91 -8.05 14.88
N ASN A 147 -23.82 -7.82 16.17
CA ASN A 147 -24.55 -6.78 16.88
C ASN A 147 -23.71 -5.52 17.04
N TRP A 148 -24.40 -4.41 17.07
CA TRP A 148 -23.82 -3.09 17.31
C TRP A 148 -23.83 -2.72 18.78
N THR A 149 -22.76 -2.09 19.25
CA THR A 149 -22.58 -1.57 20.60
C THR A 149 -22.58 -0.05 20.57
N THR A 150 -23.24 0.58 21.53
CA THR A 150 -23.20 2.03 21.71
C THR A 150 -22.28 2.37 22.87
N THR A 151 -21.35 3.30 22.64
CA THR A 151 -20.47 3.84 23.68
C THR A 151 -20.62 5.35 23.72
N ALA A 152 -21.00 5.89 24.88
CA ALA A 152 -21.07 7.33 25.06
C ALA A 152 -19.67 7.95 25.02
N MET A 153 -19.57 9.12 24.42
CA MET A 153 -18.33 9.88 24.35
C MET A 153 -18.31 11.00 25.40
N THR A 154 -17.16 11.27 25.96
CA THR A 154 -16.94 12.33 26.95
C THR A 154 -16.56 13.64 26.26
N ALA A 155 -17.26 14.72 26.58
CA ALA A 155 -16.88 16.06 26.12
C ALA A 155 -15.60 16.52 26.86
N LEU A 156 -14.60 16.96 26.09
CA LEU A 156 -13.32 17.44 26.61
C LEU A 156 -13.21 18.96 26.67
N GLY A 157 -14.10 19.67 25.99
CA GLY A 157 -14.08 21.15 25.87
C GLY A 157 -14.39 21.62 24.45
N ALA A 158 -14.00 22.85 24.15
CA ALA A 158 -14.19 23.46 22.83
C ALA A 158 -13.48 22.63 21.74
N GLY A 159 -14.15 22.51 20.59
CA GLY A 159 -13.61 21.91 19.39
C GLY A 159 -12.71 22.88 18.60
N ARG A 160 -12.92 22.94 17.27
CA ARG A 160 -12.19 23.85 16.37
C ARG A 160 -12.54 25.32 16.60
N ASP A 161 -13.78 25.55 17.00
CA ASP A 161 -14.34 26.88 17.30
C ASP A 161 -15.36 26.79 18.44
N ALA A 162 -16.01 27.91 18.74
CA ALA A 162 -16.99 28.01 19.81
C ALA A 162 -18.29 27.20 19.58
N ASN A 163 -18.54 26.75 18.36
CA ASN A 163 -19.76 26.00 17.99
C ASN A 163 -19.51 24.48 17.99
N GLU A 164 -18.31 24.04 18.26
CA GLU A 164 -17.97 22.62 18.28
C GLU A 164 -17.44 22.17 19.64
N ILE A 165 -17.67 20.91 19.91
CA ILE A 165 -17.14 20.19 21.08
C ILE A 165 -16.17 19.11 20.59
N LEU A 166 -15.03 19.00 21.27
CA LEU A 166 -14.13 17.88 21.14
C LEU A 166 -14.62 16.76 22.08
N PHE A 167 -14.94 15.62 21.52
CA PHE A 167 -15.31 14.41 22.25
C PHE A 167 -14.22 13.36 22.23
N ARG A 168 -14.18 12.53 23.28
CA ARG A 168 -13.36 11.33 23.37
C ARG A 168 -14.23 10.11 23.71
N GLY A 169 -14.06 9.03 22.96
CA GLY A 169 -14.63 7.72 23.24
C GLY A 169 -13.54 6.67 23.41
N THR A 170 -13.79 5.69 24.28
CA THR A 170 -12.92 4.51 24.44
C THR A 170 -13.73 3.26 24.16
N ILE A 171 -13.24 2.43 23.22
CA ILE A 171 -13.90 1.22 22.74
C ILE A 171 -13.05 0.00 23.06
N ASN A 172 -13.65 -1.02 23.67
CA ASN A 172 -12.96 -2.27 23.99
C ASN A 172 -13.06 -3.27 22.81
N ALA A 173 -12.34 -2.98 21.72
CA ALA A 173 -12.32 -3.84 20.54
C ALA A 173 -11.03 -4.66 20.41
N GLY A 174 -10.07 -4.44 21.30
CA GLY A 174 -8.72 -5.02 21.21
C GLY A 174 -7.81 -4.30 20.20
N PRO A 175 -6.49 -4.43 20.39
CA PRO A 175 -5.50 -3.77 19.56
C PRO A 175 -5.51 -4.34 18.12
N GLY A 176 -5.40 -3.44 17.14
CA GLY A 176 -5.37 -3.80 15.72
C GLY A 176 -6.67 -4.37 15.16
N ALA A 177 -7.72 -4.54 15.98
CA ALA A 177 -9.00 -5.04 15.48
C ALA A 177 -9.61 -4.08 14.46
N GLU A 178 -10.16 -4.60 13.37
CA GLU A 178 -10.98 -3.81 12.47
C GLU A 178 -12.35 -3.56 13.11
N ILE A 179 -12.73 -2.31 13.21
CA ILE A 179 -14.06 -1.89 13.67
C ILE A 179 -14.83 -1.23 12.53
N GLU A 180 -16.14 -1.43 12.55
CA GLU A 180 -17.09 -0.66 11.76
C GLU A 180 -17.88 0.24 12.70
N PHE A 181 -18.01 1.53 12.36
CA PHE A 181 -18.61 2.48 13.26
C PHE A 181 -19.27 3.67 12.56
N VAL A 182 -20.14 4.34 13.29
CA VAL A 182 -20.76 5.64 12.98
C VAL A 182 -20.94 6.43 14.27
N PHE A 183 -21.27 7.71 14.16
CA PHE A 183 -21.61 8.51 15.34
C PHE A 183 -23.08 8.92 15.32
N ASN A 184 -23.64 9.13 16.50
CA ASN A 184 -24.93 9.77 16.66
C ASN A 184 -24.96 10.73 17.87
N ASN A 185 -25.95 11.60 17.91
CA ASN A 185 -26.13 12.58 18.99
C ASN A 185 -27.01 12.07 20.13
N GLY A 186 -27.24 10.76 20.22
CA GLY A 186 -28.17 10.18 21.20
C GLY A 186 -29.64 10.24 20.80
N ALA A 187 -29.95 10.80 19.61
CA ALA A 187 -31.31 10.93 19.07
C ALA A 187 -31.34 10.47 17.60
N THR A 188 -31.65 11.37 16.66
CA THR A 188 -31.91 11.03 15.26
C THR A 188 -30.79 11.41 14.29
N ASN A 189 -29.82 12.21 14.73
CA ASN A 189 -28.76 12.69 13.84
C ASN A 189 -27.58 11.69 13.83
N TRP A 190 -27.18 11.29 12.63
CA TRP A 190 -26.10 10.36 12.39
C TRP A 190 -25.00 10.99 11.54
N SER A 191 -23.76 10.66 11.82
CA SER A 191 -22.60 11.02 11.01
C SER A 191 -21.98 9.75 10.45
N ASN A 192 -22.24 9.49 9.18
CA ASN A 192 -21.72 8.34 8.44
C ASN A 192 -20.41 8.68 7.73
N ALA A 193 -19.70 7.65 7.31
CA ALA A 193 -18.55 7.82 6.42
C ALA A 193 -18.97 8.42 5.08
N PRO A 194 -18.08 9.17 4.41
CA PRO A 194 -18.33 9.61 3.05
C PRO A 194 -18.56 8.42 2.11
N ALA A 195 -19.36 8.65 1.08
CA ALA A 195 -19.57 7.63 0.06
C ALA A 195 -18.23 7.30 -0.65
N PRO A 196 -17.94 6.02 -0.92
CA PRO A 196 -16.82 5.66 -1.77
C PRO A 196 -17.01 6.23 -3.17
N PRO A 197 -15.93 6.49 -3.92
CA PRO A 197 -16.04 6.96 -5.30
C PRO A 197 -16.52 5.81 -6.21
N THR A 198 -17.82 5.62 -6.31
CA THR A 198 -18.46 4.51 -7.05
C THR A 198 -18.17 4.52 -8.55
N ASN A 199 -17.65 5.62 -9.08
CA ASN A 199 -17.12 5.71 -10.44
C ASN A 199 -15.71 5.09 -10.58
N ALA A 200 -15.00 4.84 -9.48
CA ALA A 200 -13.78 4.04 -9.51
C ALA A 200 -14.12 2.54 -9.47
N ALA A 201 -13.46 1.75 -10.31
CA ALA A 201 -13.75 0.33 -10.47
C ALA A 201 -13.65 -0.47 -9.15
N ALA A 202 -12.77 -0.04 -8.24
CA ALA A 202 -12.59 -0.64 -6.92
C ALA A 202 -13.85 -0.62 -6.03
N TYR A 203 -14.76 0.32 -6.25
CA TYR A 203 -15.93 0.55 -5.39
C TYR A 203 -17.27 0.45 -6.13
N GLN A 204 -17.27 -0.02 -7.36
CA GLN A 204 -18.50 -0.24 -8.11
C GLN A 204 -19.42 -1.23 -7.39
N GLY A 205 -20.69 -0.89 -7.29
CA GLY A 205 -21.71 -1.77 -6.69
C GLY A 205 -21.77 -1.78 -5.17
N LEU A 206 -20.97 -0.97 -4.48
CA LEU A 206 -21.11 -0.82 -3.04
C LEU A 206 -22.39 -0.05 -2.70
N ALA A 207 -23.22 -0.64 -1.81
CA ALA A 207 -24.48 -0.03 -1.38
C ALA A 207 -24.28 1.01 -0.27
N ALA A 208 -25.15 2.05 -0.27
CA ALA A 208 -25.28 2.98 0.86
C ALA A 208 -26.24 2.40 1.94
N PRO A 209 -26.14 2.80 3.23
CA PRO A 209 -25.23 3.79 3.77
C PRO A 209 -23.81 3.21 3.99
N HIS A 210 -22.82 4.10 4.04
CA HIS A 210 -21.44 3.73 4.27
C HIS A 210 -21.06 4.04 5.71
N ASN A 211 -20.51 3.06 6.39
CA ASN A 211 -19.97 3.20 7.74
C ASN A 211 -18.45 3.40 7.64
N PHE A 212 -17.89 4.04 8.68
CA PHE A 212 -16.45 4.06 8.83
C PHE A 212 -15.92 2.67 9.12
N ARG A 213 -14.73 2.36 8.63
CA ARG A 213 -13.99 1.13 8.96
C ARG A 213 -12.52 1.45 9.13
N THR A 214 -11.95 1.06 10.28
CA THR A 214 -10.52 1.27 10.53
C THR A 214 -9.97 0.21 11.47
N THR A 215 -8.67 -0.04 11.34
CA THR A 215 -7.89 -0.86 12.28
C THR A 215 -7.13 0.00 13.29
N LEU A 216 -7.06 1.32 13.11
CA LEU A 216 -6.34 2.22 14.00
C LEU A 216 -6.83 2.10 15.44
N ASP A 217 -5.91 2.12 16.41
CA ASP A 217 -6.24 2.07 17.84
C ASP A 217 -6.45 3.45 18.43
N GLN A 218 -5.84 4.47 17.83
CA GLN A 218 -6.09 5.86 18.16
C GLN A 218 -6.33 6.65 16.90
N PHE A 219 -7.42 7.36 16.84
CA PHE A 219 -7.75 8.15 15.66
C PHE A 219 -8.68 9.31 15.97
N PHE A 220 -8.63 10.28 15.08
CA PHE A 220 -9.43 11.48 15.12
C PHE A 220 -10.42 11.46 13.94
N VAL A 221 -11.67 11.83 14.18
CA VAL A 221 -12.67 11.98 13.12
C VAL A 221 -13.07 13.44 13.00
N GLN A 222 -12.92 13.99 11.80
CA GLN A 222 -13.27 15.37 11.47
C GLN A 222 -13.78 15.46 10.03
N ASP A 223 -14.90 16.14 9.82
CA ASP A 223 -15.50 16.35 8.50
C ASP A 223 -15.65 15.05 7.68
N GLY A 224 -16.04 13.95 8.35
CA GLY A 224 -16.21 12.65 7.72
C GLY A 224 -14.89 11.93 7.36
N ASN A 225 -13.75 12.37 7.86
CA ASN A 225 -12.46 11.74 7.60
C ASN A 225 -11.83 11.24 8.89
N VAL A 226 -11.21 10.07 8.81
CA VAL A 226 -10.42 9.46 9.89
C VAL A 226 -8.96 9.87 9.72
N PHE A 227 -8.36 10.37 10.79
CA PHE A 227 -6.95 10.76 10.82
C PHE A 227 -6.23 9.98 11.92
N ASN A 228 -5.01 9.55 11.66
CA ASN A 228 -4.14 8.96 12.66
C ASN A 228 -3.32 10.03 13.44
N TYR A 229 -3.72 11.28 13.36
CA TYR A 229 -3.18 12.44 14.06
C TYR A 229 -4.29 13.47 14.28
N ARG A 230 -4.06 14.50 15.08
CA ARG A 230 -5.01 15.61 15.23
C ARG A 230 -4.91 16.53 14.00
N PRO A 231 -5.95 16.60 13.16
CA PRO A 231 -5.93 17.44 11.97
C PRO A 231 -5.98 18.93 12.32
N ALA A 232 -5.57 19.78 11.39
CA ALA A 232 -5.79 21.22 11.48
C ALA A 232 -7.30 21.54 11.48
N ALA A 233 -7.69 22.70 12.02
CA ALA A 233 -9.09 23.12 12.07
C ALA A 233 -9.76 23.11 10.68
N THR A 234 -9.03 23.52 9.66
CA THR A 234 -9.47 23.43 8.26
C THR A 234 -8.54 22.49 7.51
N VAL A 235 -9.12 21.55 6.76
CA VAL A 235 -8.37 20.57 5.97
C VAL A 235 -8.76 20.72 4.50
N SER A 236 -7.82 21.12 3.65
CA SER A 236 -8.06 21.28 2.21
C SER A 236 -8.31 19.93 1.52
N ALA A 237 -9.07 19.97 0.43
CA ALA A 237 -9.22 18.82 -0.45
C ALA A 237 -7.85 18.39 -1.04
N PRO A 238 -7.71 17.13 -1.48
CA PRO A 238 -6.52 16.70 -2.20
C PRO A 238 -6.39 17.48 -3.51
N GLN A 239 -5.17 17.59 -4.01
CA GLN A 239 -4.85 18.33 -5.22
C GLN A 239 -3.97 17.50 -6.15
N THR A 240 -4.12 17.74 -7.45
CA THR A 240 -3.16 17.29 -8.45
C THR A 240 -2.42 18.48 -9.02
N VAL A 241 -1.10 18.35 -9.14
CA VAL A 241 -0.23 19.38 -9.74
C VAL A 241 0.64 18.73 -10.80
N THR A 242 1.04 19.51 -11.81
CA THR A 242 1.96 19.03 -12.85
C THR A 242 3.26 19.80 -12.75
N THR A 243 4.39 19.11 -12.80
CA THR A 243 5.73 19.70 -12.86
C THR A 243 6.52 19.09 -14.00
N ASN A 244 7.35 19.90 -14.66
CA ASN A 244 8.26 19.40 -15.69
C ASN A 244 9.55 18.93 -15.04
N VAL A 245 9.95 17.71 -15.34
CA VAL A 245 11.22 17.15 -14.92
C VAL A 245 12.12 17.01 -16.15
N GLY A 246 13.24 17.71 -16.16
CA GLY A 246 14.26 17.60 -17.19
C GLY A 246 14.97 16.25 -17.16
N SER A 247 15.88 16.06 -18.07
CA SER A 247 16.75 14.88 -18.08
C SER A 247 18.21 15.27 -18.34
N THR A 248 19.07 14.70 -17.51
CA THR A 248 20.54 14.71 -17.72
C THR A 248 21.03 13.37 -18.25
N VAL A 249 20.13 12.37 -18.35
CA VAL A 249 20.44 11.02 -18.80
C VAL A 249 20.21 10.92 -20.31
N ALA A 250 21.25 10.53 -21.05
CA ALA A 250 21.15 10.36 -22.50
C ALA A 250 20.07 9.33 -22.87
N SER A 251 19.32 9.61 -23.90
CA SER A 251 18.24 8.74 -24.44
C SER A 251 17.02 8.57 -23.54
N ILE A 252 16.92 9.28 -22.43
CA ILE A 252 15.71 9.35 -21.61
C ILE A 252 15.20 10.80 -21.65
N PRO A 253 14.08 11.08 -22.30
CA PRO A 253 13.57 12.44 -22.40
C PRO A 253 13.00 12.94 -21.06
N GLY A 254 13.21 14.23 -20.79
CA GLY A 254 12.47 14.93 -19.74
C GLY A 254 10.97 14.97 -20.10
N ARG A 255 10.11 15.03 -19.08
CA ARG A 255 8.66 14.96 -19.27
C ARG A 255 7.86 15.63 -18.15
N PRO A 256 6.61 16.04 -18.44
CA PRO A 256 5.71 16.50 -17.38
C PRO A 256 5.30 15.31 -16.50
N ILE A 257 5.28 15.54 -15.20
CA ILE A 257 4.90 14.56 -14.17
C ILE A 257 3.68 15.08 -13.45
N THR A 258 2.64 14.26 -13.32
CA THR A 258 1.45 14.61 -12.54
C THR A 258 1.57 14.04 -11.14
N ILE A 259 1.32 14.87 -10.14
CA ILE A 259 1.54 14.56 -8.73
C ILE A 259 0.24 14.79 -7.97
N PHE A 260 -0.23 13.77 -7.26
CA PHE A 260 -1.31 13.87 -6.31
C PHE A 260 -0.75 14.22 -4.93
N LEU A 261 -1.30 15.26 -4.32
CA LEU A 261 -1.03 15.70 -2.96
C LEU A 261 -2.23 15.34 -2.08
N PRO A 262 -2.02 14.68 -0.94
CA PRO A 262 -3.12 14.21 -0.11
C PRO A 262 -3.89 15.36 0.54
N ARG A 263 -5.07 15.04 1.08
CA ARG A 263 -5.91 15.94 1.85
C ARG A 263 -5.12 16.62 2.97
N GLY A 264 -5.29 17.93 3.14
CA GLY A 264 -4.61 18.70 4.19
C GLY A 264 -3.13 18.93 3.95
N TYR A 265 -2.60 18.62 2.77
CA TYR A 265 -1.19 18.84 2.46
C TYR A 265 -0.77 20.28 2.76
N ALA A 266 -1.55 21.29 2.37
CA ALA A 266 -1.19 22.70 2.58
C ALA A 266 -1.12 23.06 4.07
N GLN A 267 -2.03 22.53 4.90
CA GLN A 267 -2.13 22.85 6.32
C GLN A 267 -1.10 22.12 7.17
N ASN A 268 -0.71 20.90 6.76
CA ASN A 268 0.23 20.06 7.49
C ASN A 268 1.69 20.36 7.08
N ALA A 269 2.12 21.61 7.17
CA ALA A 269 3.45 22.06 6.72
C ALA A 269 4.62 21.32 7.41
N TRP A 270 4.37 20.74 8.58
CA TRP A 270 5.30 19.96 9.40
C TRP A 270 5.40 18.49 8.96
N LYS A 271 4.42 17.97 8.18
CA LYS A 271 4.33 16.57 7.81
C LYS A 271 5.13 16.27 6.55
N LYS A 272 5.84 15.13 6.55
CA LYS A 272 6.44 14.53 5.37
C LYS A 272 5.62 13.31 4.95
N TYR A 273 5.73 12.95 3.70
CA TYR A 273 4.88 11.96 3.08
C TYR A 273 5.71 10.88 2.38
N PRO A 274 5.32 9.60 2.47
CA PRO A 274 5.83 8.57 1.58
C PRO A 274 5.47 8.90 0.13
N VAL A 275 6.26 8.38 -0.81
CA VAL A 275 6.10 8.61 -2.24
C VAL A 275 5.86 7.29 -2.95
N VAL A 276 4.84 7.23 -3.80
CA VAL A 276 4.60 6.10 -4.70
C VAL A 276 4.77 6.57 -6.15
N TYR A 277 5.77 6.05 -6.83
CA TYR A 277 6.02 6.29 -8.24
C TYR A 277 5.25 5.28 -9.08
N PHE A 278 4.29 5.74 -9.87
CA PHE A 278 3.53 4.92 -10.80
C PHE A 278 4.06 5.08 -12.23
N HIS A 279 4.37 3.97 -12.87
CA HIS A 279 4.69 3.92 -14.29
C HIS A 279 3.42 3.99 -15.14
N ASP A 280 3.55 4.35 -16.42
CA ASP A 280 2.42 4.60 -17.33
C ASP A 280 1.44 5.65 -16.78
N GLY A 281 2.00 6.75 -16.28
CA GLY A 281 1.30 7.79 -15.54
C GLY A 281 0.11 8.42 -16.24
N GLN A 282 0.04 8.34 -17.56
CA GLN A 282 -1.09 8.82 -18.36
C GLN A 282 -2.42 8.11 -18.02
N ASN A 283 -2.38 6.93 -17.40
CA ASN A 283 -3.55 6.13 -17.03
C ASN A 283 -3.79 6.05 -15.51
N VAL A 284 -2.97 6.73 -14.69
CA VAL A 284 -2.99 6.54 -13.23
C VAL A 284 -4.12 7.33 -12.56
N PHE A 285 -4.32 8.60 -12.93
CA PHE A 285 -5.32 9.49 -12.33
C PHE A 285 -6.48 9.79 -13.26
N PHE A 286 -6.25 9.80 -14.56
CA PHE A 286 -7.25 10.19 -15.55
C PHE A 286 -7.35 9.12 -16.64
N PRO A 287 -8.50 8.98 -17.30
CA PRO A 287 -8.58 8.14 -18.49
C PRO A 287 -7.77 8.80 -19.62
N GLY A 288 -6.49 8.43 -19.74
CA GLY A 288 -5.57 9.14 -20.63
C GLY A 288 -5.68 8.74 -22.09
N THR A 289 -5.69 7.44 -22.39
CA THR A 289 -5.39 6.94 -23.75
C THR A 289 -6.45 5.96 -24.30
N GLY A 290 -7.64 5.93 -23.71
CA GLY A 290 -8.70 4.99 -24.10
C GLY A 290 -8.57 3.59 -23.47
N PHE A 291 -7.54 3.34 -22.66
CA PHE A 291 -7.37 2.08 -21.93
C PHE A 291 -8.08 2.06 -20.57
N GLY A 292 -8.62 3.18 -20.11
CA GLY A 292 -9.21 3.33 -18.79
C GLY A 292 -8.30 4.07 -17.83
N THR A 293 -8.60 3.95 -16.53
CA THR A 293 -7.83 4.60 -15.47
C THR A 293 -7.68 3.68 -14.27
N TRP A 294 -6.59 3.88 -13.52
CA TRP A 294 -6.42 3.22 -12.22
C TRP A 294 -7.22 3.92 -11.11
N ASP A 295 -7.67 5.15 -11.31
CA ASP A 295 -8.34 5.98 -10.30
C ASP A 295 -7.54 6.12 -8.99
N ALA A 296 -6.22 6.09 -9.07
CA ALA A 296 -5.35 5.99 -7.90
C ALA A 296 -5.49 7.18 -6.95
N ASP A 297 -5.72 8.37 -7.46
CA ASP A 297 -5.99 9.60 -6.70
C ASP A 297 -7.28 9.49 -5.88
N ARG A 298 -8.38 9.05 -6.49
CA ARG A 298 -9.68 8.89 -5.83
C ARG A 298 -9.66 7.78 -4.80
N ILE A 299 -9.01 6.66 -5.15
CA ILE A 299 -8.86 5.51 -4.25
C ILE A 299 -7.99 5.91 -3.05
N ALA A 300 -6.84 6.54 -3.27
CA ALA A 300 -5.98 6.98 -2.18
C ALA A 300 -6.68 8.00 -1.26
N ASN A 301 -7.41 8.97 -1.82
CA ASN A 301 -8.18 9.91 -1.02
C ASN A 301 -9.24 9.21 -0.15
N TYR A 302 -9.93 8.22 -0.70
CA TYR A 302 -10.95 7.48 0.04
C TYR A 302 -10.32 6.56 1.10
N GLU A 303 -9.31 5.77 0.76
CA GLU A 303 -8.63 4.90 1.72
C GLU A 303 -7.99 5.68 2.87
N THR A 304 -7.39 6.83 2.56
CA THR A 304 -6.87 7.75 3.57
C THR A 304 -7.98 8.30 4.46
N SER A 305 -9.12 8.69 3.87
CA SER A 305 -10.26 9.23 4.64
C SER A 305 -10.87 8.21 5.61
N GLN A 306 -10.64 6.94 5.38
CA GLN A 306 -11.06 5.85 6.27
C GLN A 306 -9.96 5.42 7.27
N GLY A 307 -8.77 6.03 7.22
CA GLY A 307 -7.65 5.64 8.05
C GLY A 307 -7.09 4.24 7.70
N ARG A 308 -7.27 3.77 6.46
CA ARG A 308 -6.81 2.45 6.00
C ARG A 308 -5.46 2.49 5.28
N MET A 309 -4.96 3.66 4.96
CA MET A 309 -3.59 3.86 4.47
C MET A 309 -3.03 5.18 5.01
N ARG A 310 -1.69 5.29 5.03
CA ARG A 310 -1.01 6.56 5.28
C ARG A 310 -1.27 7.54 4.14
N GLU A 311 -1.39 8.82 4.47
CA GLU A 311 -1.33 9.88 3.47
C GLU A 311 -0.02 9.82 2.70
N ALA A 312 -0.09 9.81 1.37
CA ALA A 312 1.06 9.66 0.50
C ALA A 312 1.01 10.63 -0.68
N ILE A 313 2.17 10.98 -1.20
CA ILE A 313 2.32 11.65 -2.49
C ILE A 313 2.35 10.56 -3.56
N LEU A 314 1.41 10.62 -4.53
CA LEU A 314 1.43 9.72 -5.67
C LEU A 314 1.98 10.45 -6.89
N VAL A 315 2.88 9.82 -7.60
CA VAL A 315 3.63 10.39 -8.72
C VAL A 315 3.33 9.59 -9.98
N ALA A 316 2.57 10.15 -10.89
CA ALA A 316 2.22 9.52 -12.16
C ALA A 316 3.27 9.89 -13.22
N ILE A 317 4.11 8.94 -13.60
CA ILE A 317 5.19 9.10 -14.57
C ILE A 317 4.69 8.61 -15.92
N PRO A 318 4.35 9.49 -16.88
CA PRO A 318 3.99 9.04 -18.23
C PRO A 318 5.18 8.37 -18.89
N ASN A 319 4.93 7.39 -19.73
CA ASN A 319 5.99 6.80 -20.54
C ASN A 319 6.55 7.83 -21.56
N GLY A 320 7.71 7.56 -22.15
CA GLY A 320 8.47 8.54 -22.93
C GLY A 320 7.73 9.11 -24.15
N ASN A 321 6.90 8.29 -24.79
CA ASN A 321 5.87 8.75 -25.72
C ASN A 321 4.59 7.92 -25.55
N ALA A 322 3.44 8.56 -25.80
CA ALA A 322 2.13 8.00 -25.49
C ALA A 322 1.80 6.67 -26.21
N TYR A 323 2.57 6.26 -27.22
CA TYR A 323 2.20 5.16 -28.10
C TYR A 323 3.32 4.20 -28.48
N GLY A 324 4.44 4.13 -27.69
CA GLY A 324 5.14 2.99 -28.08
C GLY A 324 6.61 2.77 -27.82
N SER A 325 7.48 3.25 -28.68
CA SER A 325 8.86 2.79 -28.69
C SER A 325 9.61 3.09 -27.40
N ASP A 326 9.45 4.30 -26.86
CA ASP A 326 10.21 4.71 -25.67
C ASP A 326 9.79 3.89 -24.44
N ARG A 327 8.50 3.58 -24.29
CA ARG A 327 8.01 2.71 -23.20
C ARG A 327 8.70 1.34 -23.22
N LEU A 328 8.84 0.74 -24.41
CA LEU A 328 9.46 -0.57 -24.54
C LEU A 328 10.97 -0.51 -24.25
N TYR A 329 11.66 0.56 -24.64
CA TYR A 329 13.07 0.76 -24.28
C TYR A 329 13.26 1.02 -22.79
N GLU A 330 12.45 1.90 -22.19
CA GLU A 330 12.58 2.34 -20.80
C GLU A 330 12.22 1.27 -19.79
N TYR A 331 11.24 0.39 -20.10
CA TYR A 331 10.71 -0.59 -19.15
C TYR A 331 11.28 -2.00 -19.35
N LEU A 332 11.95 -2.24 -20.46
CA LEU A 332 12.62 -3.52 -20.70
C LEU A 332 13.99 -3.52 -20.00
N PRO A 333 14.30 -4.55 -19.18
CA PRO A 333 15.60 -4.70 -18.54
C PRO A 333 16.73 -4.77 -19.57
N ASP A 334 17.91 -4.25 -19.18
CA ASP A 334 19.10 -4.30 -20.01
C ASP A 334 19.49 -5.74 -20.31
N GLY A 335 19.92 -6.01 -21.55
CA GLY A 335 20.26 -7.35 -22.01
C GLY A 335 19.09 -8.16 -22.57
N ASP A 336 17.86 -7.66 -22.40
CA ASP A 336 16.67 -8.22 -23.05
C ASP A 336 16.35 -7.46 -24.34
N THR A 337 15.78 -8.17 -25.32
CA THR A 337 15.36 -7.60 -26.60
C THR A 337 14.03 -8.22 -27.01
N ILE A 338 13.06 -7.37 -27.35
CA ILE A 338 11.83 -7.77 -28.01
C ILE A 338 12.05 -7.66 -29.52
N THR A 339 11.92 -8.76 -30.24
CA THR A 339 12.11 -8.80 -31.70
C THR A 339 10.76 -8.92 -32.38
N ASN A 340 10.64 -8.30 -33.57
CA ASN A 340 9.44 -8.35 -34.40
C ASN A 340 8.14 -8.03 -33.63
N TYR A 341 8.21 -6.98 -32.79
CA TYR A 341 7.06 -6.58 -31.96
C TYR A 341 5.79 -6.40 -32.80
N ALA A 342 4.70 -7.04 -32.37
CA ALA A 342 3.41 -7.03 -33.03
C ALA A 342 3.45 -7.43 -34.53
N ASN A 343 4.43 -8.23 -34.94
CA ASN A 343 4.69 -8.61 -36.34
C ASN A 343 4.99 -7.43 -37.29
N LEU A 344 5.51 -6.33 -36.73
CA LEU A 344 5.84 -5.11 -37.47
C LEU A 344 7.33 -5.01 -37.85
N GLY A 345 8.15 -6.02 -37.58
CA GLY A 345 9.60 -5.98 -37.81
C GLY A 345 10.36 -5.04 -36.86
N LEU A 346 9.71 -4.53 -35.81
CA LEU A 346 10.31 -3.62 -34.86
C LEU A 346 11.05 -4.39 -33.76
N ASN A 347 12.25 -3.93 -33.44
CA ASN A 347 13.09 -4.51 -32.39
C ASN A 347 13.38 -3.46 -31.32
N PHE A 348 13.27 -3.85 -30.06
CA PHE A 348 13.51 -2.99 -28.89
C PHE A 348 14.50 -3.64 -27.95
N THR A 349 15.61 -2.99 -27.69
CA THR A 349 16.61 -3.41 -26.70
C THR A 349 16.43 -2.60 -25.41
N GLY A 350 16.40 -3.30 -24.28
CA GLY A 350 16.12 -2.71 -22.98
C GLY A 350 17.13 -1.66 -22.54
N ARG A 351 16.62 -0.64 -21.82
CA ARG A 351 17.35 0.48 -21.22
C ARG A 351 16.80 0.84 -19.84
N ALA A 352 16.28 -0.12 -19.10
CA ALA A 352 15.68 0.12 -17.80
C ALA A 352 16.68 0.72 -16.78
N SER A 353 17.98 0.45 -16.93
CA SER A 353 19.02 1.09 -16.12
C SER A 353 19.09 2.60 -16.32
N LEU A 354 18.96 3.08 -17.55
CA LEU A 354 18.96 4.51 -17.85
C LEU A 354 17.68 5.18 -17.34
N TYR A 355 16.53 4.52 -17.46
CA TYR A 355 15.29 5.00 -16.89
C TYR A 355 15.36 5.11 -15.37
N LEU A 356 15.87 4.08 -14.69
CA LEU A 356 16.12 4.10 -13.25
C LEU A 356 17.10 5.22 -12.87
N GLN A 357 18.18 5.40 -13.64
CA GLN A 357 19.12 6.49 -13.42
C GLN A 357 18.42 7.85 -13.50
N TRP A 358 17.57 8.08 -14.51
CA TRP A 358 16.78 9.31 -14.61
C TRP A 358 15.84 9.51 -13.42
N MET A 359 15.21 8.45 -12.94
CA MET A 359 14.38 8.54 -11.74
C MET A 359 15.19 9.00 -10.52
N LEU A 360 16.42 8.51 -10.36
CA LEU A 360 17.27 8.80 -9.20
C LEU A 360 18.00 10.15 -9.30
N ASP A 361 18.42 10.54 -10.50
CA ASP A 361 19.27 11.72 -10.71
C ASP A 361 18.47 12.99 -11.05
N ASN A 362 17.24 12.83 -11.56
CA ASN A 362 16.41 13.95 -12.00
C ASN A 362 15.04 13.99 -11.28
N LEU A 363 14.27 12.91 -11.32
CA LEU A 363 12.90 12.91 -10.80
C LEU A 363 12.87 13.01 -9.28
N ALA A 364 13.52 12.11 -8.56
CA ALA A 364 13.47 12.08 -7.10
C ALA A 364 14.04 13.36 -6.47
N PRO A 365 15.21 13.91 -6.92
CA PRO A 365 15.70 15.18 -6.41
C PRO A 365 14.75 16.36 -6.67
N THR A 366 14.09 16.39 -7.84
CA THR A 366 13.09 17.42 -8.16
C THR A 366 11.90 17.35 -7.20
N LEU A 367 11.41 16.15 -6.89
CA LEU A 367 10.33 15.95 -5.93
C LEU A 367 10.76 16.31 -4.51
N ASP A 368 11.92 15.87 -4.08
CA ASP A 368 12.46 16.16 -2.75
C ASP A 368 12.73 17.66 -2.51
N PHE A 369 12.97 18.40 -3.57
CA PHE A 369 13.14 19.85 -3.50
C PHE A 369 11.80 20.59 -3.39
N ASN A 370 10.79 20.15 -4.16
CA ASN A 370 9.52 20.87 -4.29
C ASN A 370 8.44 20.40 -3.32
N PHE A 371 8.54 19.17 -2.80
CA PHE A 371 7.52 18.54 -1.97
C PHE A 371 8.09 17.96 -0.68
N ARG A 372 7.23 17.80 0.31
CA ARG A 372 7.60 17.26 1.62
C ARG A 372 7.63 15.73 1.60
N THR A 373 8.69 15.18 1.03
CA THR A 373 8.95 13.75 0.95
C THR A 373 9.86 13.28 2.09
N PHE A 374 9.87 11.98 2.37
CA PHE A 374 10.91 11.35 3.19
C PHE A 374 12.13 11.05 2.31
N ARG A 375 13.13 11.94 2.38
CA ARG A 375 14.37 11.74 1.63
C ARG A 375 15.15 10.55 2.14
N ASN A 376 15.70 9.75 1.21
CA ASN A 376 16.57 8.60 1.56
C ASN A 376 15.93 7.59 2.53
N SER A 377 14.61 7.48 2.54
CA SER A 377 13.89 6.47 3.30
C SER A 377 13.34 5.41 2.33
N PRO A 378 13.99 4.26 2.21
CA PRO A 378 13.47 3.17 1.36
C PRO A 378 12.06 2.75 1.77
N GLU A 379 11.79 2.72 3.07
CA GLU A 379 10.48 2.34 3.61
C GLU A 379 9.33 3.25 3.15
N ASP A 380 9.66 4.51 2.83
CA ASP A 380 8.71 5.53 2.42
C ASP A 380 8.81 5.84 0.91
N THR A 381 9.60 5.06 0.17
CA THR A 381 9.77 5.21 -1.28
C THR A 381 9.32 3.92 -1.99
N LEU A 382 8.29 4.04 -2.79
CA LEU A 382 7.64 2.92 -3.45
C LEU A 382 7.56 3.14 -4.96
N THR A 383 7.51 2.05 -5.72
CA THR A 383 7.20 2.12 -7.16
C THR A 383 6.16 1.07 -7.52
N ALA A 384 5.33 1.36 -8.51
CA ALA A 384 4.29 0.44 -8.95
C ALA A 384 3.97 0.64 -10.44
N GLY A 385 3.54 -0.42 -11.08
CA GLY A 385 3.06 -0.38 -12.46
C GLY A 385 2.49 -1.70 -12.92
N SER A 386 1.96 -1.72 -14.13
CA SER A 386 1.36 -2.91 -14.72
C SER A 386 2.03 -3.30 -16.04
N SER A 387 1.88 -4.56 -16.43
CA SER A 387 2.42 -5.03 -17.71
C SER A 387 3.94 -4.83 -17.76
N MET A 388 4.43 -4.12 -18.77
CA MET A 388 5.83 -3.66 -18.83
C MET A 388 6.19 -2.77 -17.63
N GLY A 389 5.24 -1.93 -17.13
CA GLY A 389 5.40 -1.15 -15.90
C GLY A 389 5.54 -2.04 -14.66
N GLY A 390 4.90 -3.20 -14.62
CA GLY A 390 5.11 -4.21 -13.58
C GLY A 390 6.50 -4.86 -13.65
N LEU A 391 6.96 -5.16 -14.87
CA LEU A 391 8.32 -5.68 -15.09
C LEU A 391 9.39 -4.69 -14.63
N VAL A 392 9.28 -3.40 -15.00
CA VAL A 392 10.26 -2.40 -14.58
C VAL A 392 10.15 -2.09 -13.08
N SER A 393 8.96 -2.17 -12.47
CA SER A 393 8.83 -2.04 -11.01
C SER A 393 9.61 -3.13 -10.27
N ASP A 394 9.51 -4.39 -10.73
CA ASP A 394 10.29 -5.50 -10.19
C ASP A 394 11.80 -5.28 -10.39
N TYR A 395 12.19 -4.83 -11.59
CA TYR A 395 13.58 -4.49 -11.91
C TYR A 395 14.14 -3.40 -10.97
N ILE A 396 13.41 -2.31 -10.77
CA ILE A 396 13.80 -1.18 -9.91
C ILE A 396 14.00 -1.65 -8.46
N GLY A 397 13.05 -2.41 -7.92
CA GLY A 397 13.14 -2.95 -6.56
C GLY A 397 14.31 -3.92 -6.39
N PHE A 398 14.60 -4.72 -7.42
CA PHE A 398 15.74 -5.63 -7.41
C PHE A 398 17.08 -4.88 -7.47
N GLN A 399 17.19 -3.86 -8.33
CA GLN A 399 18.43 -3.11 -8.53
C GLN A 399 18.75 -2.12 -7.39
N ARG A 400 17.71 -1.54 -6.77
CA ARG A 400 17.89 -0.46 -5.77
C ARG A 400 17.05 -0.69 -4.51
N PRO A 401 17.30 -1.80 -3.79
CA PRO A 401 16.64 -2.09 -2.51
C PRO A 401 16.99 -1.05 -1.43
N ASP A 402 18.09 -0.33 -1.60
CA ASP A 402 18.51 0.79 -0.77
C ASP A 402 17.68 2.07 -0.97
N ARG A 403 16.89 2.14 -2.03
CA ARG A 403 16.09 3.31 -2.39
C ARG A 403 14.59 3.03 -2.41
N PHE A 404 14.17 1.84 -2.73
CA PHE A 404 12.77 1.42 -2.84
C PHE A 404 12.48 0.28 -1.88
N GLY A 405 11.68 0.53 -0.85
CA GLY A 405 11.34 -0.46 0.17
C GLY A 405 10.08 -1.26 -0.11
N ALA A 406 9.30 -0.87 -1.12
CA ALA A 406 8.17 -1.67 -1.59
C ALA A 406 7.91 -1.46 -3.08
N VAL A 407 7.46 -2.52 -3.76
CA VAL A 407 7.12 -2.49 -5.17
C VAL A 407 5.76 -3.14 -5.44
N GLY A 408 4.96 -2.50 -6.29
CA GLY A 408 3.69 -3.00 -6.83
C GLY A 408 3.89 -3.55 -8.24
N ILE A 409 3.73 -4.85 -8.41
CA ILE A 409 4.02 -5.60 -9.63
C ILE A 409 2.69 -6.16 -10.15
N PHE A 410 1.97 -5.35 -10.95
CA PHE A 410 0.65 -5.72 -11.44
C PHE A 410 0.75 -6.35 -12.82
N SER A 411 0.26 -7.58 -12.97
CA SER A 411 0.24 -8.30 -14.25
C SER A 411 1.53 -8.14 -15.07
N PRO A 412 2.72 -8.44 -14.49
CA PRO A 412 4.00 -8.11 -15.11
C PRO A 412 4.20 -8.85 -16.43
N ALA A 413 4.72 -8.14 -17.43
CA ALA A 413 5.07 -8.71 -18.73
C ALA A 413 6.42 -9.45 -18.66
N TYR A 414 6.56 -10.46 -17.82
CA TYR A 414 7.81 -11.20 -17.63
C TYR A 414 8.29 -11.93 -18.88
N TRP A 415 7.39 -12.26 -19.80
CA TRP A 415 7.72 -12.83 -21.10
C TRP A 415 8.66 -11.94 -21.94
N ALA A 416 8.66 -10.63 -21.67
CA ALA A 416 9.53 -9.66 -22.37
C ALA A 416 10.95 -9.62 -21.82
N GLY A 417 11.17 -10.06 -20.56
CA GLY A 417 12.46 -10.01 -19.87
C GLY A 417 13.05 -11.37 -19.51
N PRO A 418 13.15 -12.36 -20.42
CA PRO A 418 13.61 -13.70 -20.09
C PRO A 418 15.06 -13.75 -19.60
N ASN A 419 15.95 -12.93 -20.15
CA ASN A 419 17.34 -12.87 -19.73
C ASN A 419 17.48 -12.27 -18.34
N TYR A 420 16.74 -11.19 -18.04
CA TYR A 420 16.67 -10.61 -16.71
C TYR A 420 16.18 -11.65 -15.68
N LEU A 421 15.12 -12.38 -15.99
CA LEU A 421 14.60 -13.41 -15.09
C LEU A 421 15.58 -14.57 -14.91
N ALA A 422 16.27 -14.99 -15.96
CA ALA A 422 17.21 -16.12 -15.92
C ALA A 422 18.50 -15.79 -15.14
N ASN A 423 19.06 -14.59 -15.41
CA ASN A 423 20.42 -14.27 -14.97
C ASN A 423 20.49 -13.63 -13.58
N ARG A 424 19.38 -13.13 -13.02
CA ARG A 424 19.40 -12.54 -11.68
C ARG A 424 19.51 -13.60 -10.58
N VAL A 425 20.41 -13.35 -9.65
CA VAL A 425 20.53 -14.13 -8.43
C VAL A 425 19.63 -13.51 -7.37
N LEU A 426 18.55 -14.19 -7.04
CA LEU A 426 17.63 -13.73 -6.01
C LEU A 426 18.20 -14.05 -4.62
N THR A 427 18.24 -13.03 -3.79
CA THR A 427 18.55 -13.10 -2.36
C THR A 427 17.40 -12.47 -1.59
N ASN A 428 17.29 -12.75 -0.30
CA ASN A 428 16.36 -12.03 0.57
C ASN A 428 16.82 -10.56 0.65
N GLN A 429 16.08 -9.69 -0.02
CA GLN A 429 16.35 -8.26 -0.05
C GLN A 429 15.34 -7.51 0.83
N PRO A 430 15.70 -6.37 1.42
CA PRO A 430 14.80 -5.57 2.26
C PRO A 430 13.76 -4.80 1.42
N VAL A 431 13.19 -5.44 0.41
CA VAL A 431 12.14 -4.88 -0.48
C VAL A 431 10.88 -5.72 -0.36
N ARG A 432 9.78 -5.09 -0.02
CA ARG A 432 8.48 -5.76 -0.02
C ARG A 432 7.87 -5.77 -1.41
N ARG A 433 7.26 -6.87 -1.83
CA ARG A 433 6.73 -7.06 -3.17
C ARG A 433 5.24 -7.43 -3.13
N PHE A 434 4.43 -6.61 -3.75
CA PHE A 434 3.01 -6.92 -4.00
C PHE A 434 2.88 -7.32 -5.46
N MET A 435 2.72 -8.61 -5.73
CA MET A 435 2.53 -9.13 -7.07
C MET A 435 1.07 -9.50 -7.29
N SER A 436 0.52 -9.15 -8.44
CA SER A 436 -0.83 -9.58 -8.82
C SER A 436 -0.85 -10.11 -10.24
N MET A 437 -1.79 -11.04 -10.50
CA MET A 437 -2.01 -11.62 -11.82
C MET A 437 -3.46 -12.06 -11.99
N GLY A 438 -4.07 -11.70 -13.11
CA GLY A 438 -5.37 -12.21 -13.50
C GLY A 438 -5.31 -13.59 -14.16
N THR A 439 -6.38 -14.36 -14.07
CA THR A 439 -6.44 -15.67 -14.74
C THR A 439 -6.93 -15.61 -16.20
N ALA A 440 -7.37 -14.43 -16.66
CA ALA A 440 -7.85 -14.19 -18.03
C ALA A 440 -7.00 -13.12 -18.75
N GLU A 441 -5.72 -13.07 -18.44
CA GLU A 441 -4.77 -12.11 -19.02
C GLU A 441 -4.45 -12.44 -20.49
N SER A 442 -4.45 -11.41 -21.34
CA SER A 442 -3.95 -11.51 -22.72
C SER A 442 -3.52 -10.15 -23.22
N SER A 443 -2.29 -10.00 -23.69
CA SER A 443 -1.79 -8.75 -24.31
C SER A 443 -0.48 -8.98 -25.07
N GLY A 444 -0.05 -8.00 -25.83
CA GLY A 444 1.25 -7.97 -26.48
C GLY A 444 1.48 -9.06 -27.54
N GLY A 445 0.40 -9.59 -28.16
CA GLY A 445 0.50 -10.69 -29.10
C GLY A 445 0.63 -12.07 -28.44
N GLN A 446 0.70 -12.12 -27.12
CA GLN A 446 0.64 -13.36 -26.35
C GLN A 446 -0.84 -13.75 -26.19
N SER A 447 -1.27 -14.78 -26.90
CA SER A 447 -2.66 -15.21 -26.94
C SER A 447 -3.09 -16.09 -25.76
N SER A 448 -2.19 -16.39 -24.83
CA SER A 448 -2.46 -17.35 -23.77
C SER A 448 -2.27 -16.71 -22.39
N SER A 449 -3.37 -16.59 -21.65
CA SER A 449 -3.37 -16.25 -20.23
C SER A 449 -2.44 -17.15 -19.40
N ASN A 450 -2.12 -18.35 -19.89
CA ASN A 450 -1.19 -19.26 -19.23
C ASN A 450 0.23 -18.71 -19.16
N VAL A 451 0.74 -18.02 -20.19
CA VAL A 451 2.11 -17.46 -20.17
C VAL A 451 2.25 -16.44 -19.06
N TYR A 452 1.35 -15.47 -19.00
CA TYR A 452 1.37 -14.47 -17.92
C TYR A 452 1.29 -15.10 -16.53
N TRP A 453 0.36 -16.02 -16.34
CA TRP A 453 0.17 -16.70 -15.06
C TRP A 453 1.39 -17.54 -14.67
N GLN A 454 1.93 -18.34 -15.58
CA GLN A 454 3.07 -19.20 -15.30
C GLN A 454 4.35 -18.42 -15.02
N ASP A 455 4.61 -17.35 -15.75
CA ASP A 455 5.78 -16.50 -15.54
C ASP A 455 5.71 -15.79 -14.18
N ALA A 456 4.52 -15.26 -13.81
CA ALA A 456 4.31 -14.64 -12.53
C ALA A 456 4.46 -15.64 -11.38
N LEU A 457 3.85 -16.82 -11.50
CA LEU A 457 3.92 -17.87 -10.49
C LEU A 457 5.35 -18.41 -10.34
N THR A 458 6.06 -18.58 -11.45
CA THR A 458 7.47 -19.01 -11.45
C THR A 458 8.34 -17.98 -10.74
N THR A 459 8.14 -16.70 -11.04
CA THR A 459 8.91 -15.61 -10.41
C THR A 459 8.58 -15.49 -8.93
N TYR A 460 7.32 -15.54 -8.56
CA TYR A 460 6.87 -15.57 -7.18
C TYR A 460 7.53 -16.72 -6.39
N ASN A 461 7.49 -17.94 -6.92
CA ASN A 461 8.12 -19.09 -6.28
C ASN A 461 9.64 -18.93 -6.14
N ARG A 462 10.31 -18.28 -7.09
CA ARG A 462 11.75 -17.97 -6.98
C ARG A 462 12.03 -17.00 -5.82
N TYR A 463 11.21 -15.98 -5.63
CA TYR A 463 11.32 -15.06 -4.49
C TYR A 463 11.13 -15.79 -3.15
N LEU A 464 10.13 -16.64 -3.03
CA LEU A 464 9.94 -17.42 -1.80
C LEU A 464 11.13 -18.34 -1.51
N ARG A 465 11.72 -18.96 -2.54
CA ARG A 465 12.94 -19.77 -2.37
C ARG A 465 14.15 -18.94 -1.97
N ALA A 466 14.20 -17.68 -2.33
CA ALA A 466 15.24 -16.74 -1.92
C ALA A 466 15.08 -16.24 -0.48
N GLY A 467 14.00 -16.64 0.22
CA GLY A 467 13.76 -16.29 1.61
C GLY A 467 12.74 -15.19 1.84
N GLU A 468 12.01 -14.74 0.80
CA GLU A 468 10.90 -13.83 0.98
C GLU A 468 9.78 -14.48 1.81
N GLU A 469 9.21 -13.72 2.73
CA GLU A 469 8.16 -14.20 3.62
C GLU A 469 6.78 -13.80 3.08
N LEU A 470 5.92 -14.78 2.90
CA LEU A 470 4.56 -14.55 2.43
C LEU A 470 3.80 -13.62 3.38
N ASN A 471 3.05 -12.66 2.81
CA ASN A 471 2.30 -11.59 3.47
C ASN A 471 3.13 -10.57 4.26
N ARG A 472 4.40 -10.81 4.45
CA ARG A 472 5.30 -9.86 5.12
C ARG A 472 6.13 -9.10 4.11
N SER A 473 6.99 -9.80 3.38
CA SER A 473 7.81 -9.21 2.31
C SER A 473 7.28 -9.51 0.91
N MET A 474 6.45 -10.54 0.75
CA MET A 474 5.89 -10.95 -0.54
C MET A 474 4.38 -11.22 -0.45
N VAL A 475 3.60 -10.53 -1.26
CA VAL A 475 2.17 -10.79 -1.47
C VAL A 475 1.96 -11.25 -2.91
N PHE A 476 1.20 -12.32 -3.11
CA PHE A 476 0.71 -12.71 -4.42
C PHE A 476 -0.82 -12.67 -4.45
N SER A 477 -1.37 -11.80 -5.30
CA SER A 477 -2.81 -11.63 -5.49
C SER A 477 -3.23 -12.18 -6.84
N GLY A 478 -3.71 -13.42 -6.86
CA GLY A 478 -4.35 -13.97 -8.05
C GLY A 478 -5.79 -13.48 -8.16
N VAL A 479 -6.22 -13.07 -9.35
CA VAL A 479 -7.58 -12.55 -9.59
C VAL A 479 -8.31 -13.45 -10.59
N ALA A 480 -9.32 -14.16 -10.11
CA ALA A 480 -10.15 -15.02 -10.98
C ALA A 480 -10.88 -14.17 -12.03
N GLY A 481 -10.73 -14.52 -13.30
CA GLY A 481 -11.31 -13.76 -14.42
C GLY A 481 -10.70 -12.38 -14.63
N GLY A 482 -9.66 -12.01 -13.87
CA GLY A 482 -8.95 -10.75 -14.04
C GLY A 482 -8.32 -10.65 -15.43
N GLN A 483 -8.53 -9.51 -16.08
CA GLN A 483 -8.05 -9.20 -17.42
C GLN A 483 -6.88 -8.23 -17.36
N HIS A 484 -6.16 -8.12 -18.47
CA HIS A 484 -5.02 -7.22 -18.61
C HIS A 484 -5.46 -5.79 -18.90
N ASN A 485 -6.00 -5.10 -17.92
CA ASN A 485 -6.46 -3.71 -18.09
C ASN A 485 -6.50 -2.92 -16.77
N GLU A 486 -6.62 -1.61 -16.89
CA GLU A 486 -6.62 -0.63 -15.81
C GLU A 486 -7.77 -0.88 -14.81
N THR A 487 -8.92 -1.30 -15.27
CA THR A 487 -10.07 -1.65 -14.42
C THR A 487 -9.76 -2.80 -13.46
N ALA A 488 -9.07 -3.83 -13.93
CA ALA A 488 -8.65 -4.95 -13.10
C ALA A 488 -7.61 -4.53 -12.06
N TRP A 489 -6.64 -3.70 -12.45
CA TRP A 489 -5.59 -3.21 -11.56
C TRP A 489 -6.12 -2.20 -10.53
N SER A 490 -7.02 -1.31 -10.95
CA SER A 490 -7.71 -0.36 -10.07
C SER A 490 -8.38 -1.06 -8.88
N ARG A 491 -9.02 -2.20 -9.11
CA ARG A 491 -9.70 -3.00 -8.06
C ARG A 491 -8.75 -3.54 -6.97
N LEU A 492 -7.47 -3.64 -7.27
CA LEU A 492 -6.45 -4.12 -6.32
C LEU A 492 -5.77 -3.00 -5.55
N LEU A 493 -5.92 -1.73 -5.97
CA LEU A 493 -5.25 -0.61 -5.32
C LEU A 493 -5.59 -0.44 -3.84
N PRO A 494 -6.85 -0.59 -3.39
CA PRO A 494 -7.15 -0.49 -1.95
C PRO A 494 -6.31 -1.47 -1.13
N ARG A 495 -6.16 -2.70 -1.61
CA ARG A 495 -5.35 -3.73 -0.97
C ARG A 495 -3.85 -3.43 -1.03
N PHE A 496 -3.37 -3.00 -2.19
CA PHE A 496 -1.98 -2.59 -2.36
C PHE A 496 -1.63 -1.42 -1.42
N PHE A 497 -2.47 -0.39 -1.38
CA PHE A 497 -2.24 0.77 -0.52
C PHE A 497 -2.27 0.42 0.97
N ALA A 498 -3.25 -0.36 1.43
CA ALA A 498 -3.31 -0.80 2.82
C ALA A 498 -2.07 -1.61 3.23
N TRP A 499 -1.55 -2.45 2.34
CA TRP A 499 -0.35 -3.24 2.59
C TRP A 499 0.95 -2.42 2.48
N ALA A 500 1.08 -1.60 1.44
CA ALA A 500 2.31 -0.86 1.16
C ALA A 500 2.46 0.38 2.05
N LEU A 501 1.36 1.04 2.33
CA LEU A 501 1.24 2.30 3.07
C LEU A 501 0.47 2.08 4.38
N ASP A 502 0.80 1.02 5.11
CA ASP A 502 0.17 0.67 6.37
C ASP A 502 0.08 1.89 7.32
N PRO A 503 -1.12 2.31 7.75
CA PRO A 503 -1.32 3.48 8.60
C PRO A 503 -0.61 3.38 9.95
N TRP A 504 -0.29 2.18 10.42
CA TRP A 504 0.43 1.93 11.65
C TRP A 504 1.91 2.25 11.61
N ARG A 505 2.50 2.42 10.43
CA ARG A 505 3.91 2.79 10.29
C ARG A 505 4.20 4.25 10.68
N GLU A 506 3.20 5.09 10.69
CA GLU A 506 3.33 6.41 11.29
C GLU A 506 3.14 6.29 12.80
N ALA A 507 4.08 6.82 13.58
CA ALA A 507 3.83 7.04 15.00
C ALA A 507 2.53 7.84 15.08
N ASN A 508 1.57 7.29 15.79
CA ASN A 508 0.21 7.78 15.87
C ASN A 508 -0.05 8.59 17.13
N PRO A 509 0.40 9.79 17.24
CA PRO A 509 0.17 10.52 18.44
C PRO A 509 -0.97 11.50 18.26
N LEU A 510 -2.09 11.13 18.78
CA LEU A 510 -3.08 12.12 19.18
C LEU A 510 -2.50 12.85 20.38
N ALA A 511 -2.22 14.14 20.24
CA ALA A 511 -1.51 14.95 21.22
C ALA A 511 -2.08 14.95 22.66
N LEU A 512 -3.27 14.42 22.82
CA LEU A 512 -3.94 14.32 24.11
C LEU A 512 -3.52 13.09 24.92
N GLU A 513 -2.93 12.05 24.29
CA GLU A 513 -2.63 10.77 24.95
C GLU A 513 -1.32 10.11 24.50
N ILE A 514 -0.35 10.87 24.05
CA ILE A 514 0.91 10.35 23.57
C ILE A 514 1.78 9.86 24.72
N ALA A 515 2.38 8.67 24.56
CA ALA A 515 3.55 8.31 25.34
C ALA A 515 4.66 9.33 25.05
N PRO A 516 5.32 9.89 26.05
CA PRO A 516 6.35 10.88 25.81
C PRO A 516 7.45 10.30 24.92
N PRO A 517 7.90 11.04 23.90
CA PRO A 517 8.95 10.58 23.03
C PRO A 517 10.24 10.39 23.83
N LYS A 518 11.01 9.40 23.44
CA LYS A 518 12.25 9.06 24.15
C LYS A 518 13.34 10.08 23.85
N LEU A 519 14.03 10.50 24.89
CA LEU A 519 15.23 11.30 24.83
C LEU A 519 16.40 10.45 25.32
N GLN A 520 17.42 10.27 24.49
CA GLN A 520 18.66 9.60 24.87
C GLN A 520 19.76 10.64 25.03
N ILE A 521 20.52 10.51 26.09
CA ILE A 521 21.65 11.37 26.39
C ILE A 521 22.89 10.48 26.49
N ALA A 522 23.92 10.79 25.71
CA ALA A 522 25.19 10.10 25.76
C ALA A 522 26.33 11.10 25.94
N ALA A 523 27.25 10.82 26.85
CA ALA A 523 28.46 11.58 26.96
C ALA A 523 29.43 11.23 25.81
N ARG A 524 30.12 12.23 25.28
CA ARG A 524 31.16 12.05 24.27
C ARG A 524 32.54 12.13 24.92
N GLU A 525 33.54 11.61 24.25
CA GLU A 525 34.93 11.64 24.71
C GLU A 525 35.49 13.06 24.88
N ASP A 526 34.97 14.03 24.13
CA ASP A 526 35.33 15.46 24.23
C ASP A 526 34.65 16.19 25.40
N GLY A 527 33.93 15.48 26.28
CA GLY A 527 33.20 16.04 27.40
C GLY A 527 31.87 16.71 27.04
N THR A 528 31.44 16.68 25.79
CA THR A 528 30.13 17.17 25.37
C THR A 528 29.06 16.09 25.51
N LEU A 529 27.80 16.50 25.52
CA LEU A 529 26.66 15.59 25.53
C LEU A 529 26.01 15.50 24.14
N ALA A 530 25.84 14.29 23.65
CA ALA A 530 25.00 14.02 22.50
C ALA A 530 23.56 13.77 22.95
N LEU A 531 22.62 14.56 22.46
CA LEU A 531 21.20 14.36 22.68
C LEU A 531 20.60 13.72 21.43
N ARG A 532 20.03 12.53 21.58
CA ARG A 532 19.25 11.87 20.54
C ARG A 532 17.78 11.86 20.96
N ARG A 533 16.93 12.33 20.10
CA ARG A 533 15.48 12.34 20.34
C ARG A 533 14.76 11.41 19.35
N GLU A 534 13.73 10.77 19.83
CA GLU A 534 12.78 10.07 18.97
C GLU A 534 11.91 11.12 18.26
N GLU A 535 11.98 11.17 16.93
CA GLU A 535 11.11 12.02 16.15
C GLU A 535 9.72 11.36 16.02
N LEU A 536 8.72 11.96 16.62
CA LEU A 536 7.33 11.59 16.36
C LEU A 536 6.89 12.25 15.07
N ARG A 537 6.83 11.45 14.02
CA ARG A 537 6.42 11.90 12.69
C ARG A 537 5.06 12.56 12.77
N GLY A 538 5.00 13.80 12.36
CA GLY A 538 3.75 14.51 12.36
C GLY A 538 3.53 15.50 13.51
N PHE A 539 4.51 15.71 14.39
CA PHE A 539 4.37 16.59 15.54
C PHE A 539 5.49 17.61 15.62
N ALA A 540 5.11 18.82 15.98
CA ALA A 540 6.11 19.80 16.40
C ALA A 540 6.72 19.34 17.72
N GLN A 541 8.01 19.26 17.77
CA GLN A 541 8.76 18.94 18.98
C GLN A 541 9.56 20.13 19.46
N SER A 542 9.71 20.24 20.76
CA SER A 542 10.59 21.21 21.37
C SER A 542 11.41 20.56 22.46
N LEU A 543 12.68 20.92 22.54
CA LEU A 543 13.57 20.51 23.61
C LEU A 543 13.55 21.61 24.68
N ALA A 544 13.13 21.26 25.88
CA ALA A 544 13.15 22.17 27.01
C ALA A 544 14.31 21.82 27.95
N THR A 545 15.01 22.85 28.41
CA THR A 545 16.13 22.74 29.36
C THR A 545 15.83 23.50 30.63
N SER A 546 16.32 23.00 31.77
CA SER A 546 16.19 23.62 33.07
C SER A 546 17.41 23.30 33.91
N SER A 547 17.81 24.21 34.78
CA SER A 547 18.86 24.01 35.79
C SER A 547 18.29 23.65 37.18
N ASP A 548 16.99 23.88 37.39
CA ASP A 548 16.36 23.83 38.72
C ASP A 548 15.04 23.04 38.76
N LEU A 549 14.59 22.53 37.62
CA LEU A 549 13.28 21.86 37.41
C LEU A 549 12.05 22.77 37.57
N SER A 550 12.22 24.04 37.90
CA SER A 550 11.11 24.97 38.10
C SER A 550 10.92 25.90 36.89
N SER A 551 12.01 26.39 36.33
CA SER A 551 12.00 27.24 35.14
C SER A 551 12.56 26.48 33.91
N TRP A 552 11.84 26.56 32.79
CA TRP A 552 12.18 25.82 31.57
C TRP A 552 12.31 26.75 30.36
N THR A 553 13.48 26.69 29.74
CA THR A 553 13.68 27.32 28.42
C THR A 553 13.38 26.33 27.34
N THR A 554 12.49 26.68 26.42
CA THR A 554 12.02 25.78 25.36
C THR A 554 12.50 26.28 24.00
N ASN A 555 13.18 25.43 23.27
CA ASN A 555 13.64 25.69 21.90
C ASN A 555 12.89 24.78 20.92
N PRO A 556 12.26 25.33 19.87
CA PRO A 556 11.69 24.53 18.81
C PRO A 556 12.75 23.66 18.16
N VAL A 557 12.37 22.46 17.77
CA VAL A 557 13.26 21.55 17.05
C VAL A 557 12.71 21.33 15.66
N THR A 558 13.53 21.55 14.63
CA THR A 558 13.14 21.33 13.25
C THR A 558 13.07 19.82 12.98
N PRO A 559 11.96 19.28 12.45
CA PRO A 559 11.88 17.88 12.05
C PRO A 559 12.89 17.56 10.95
N THR A 560 13.62 16.47 11.08
CA THR A 560 14.55 15.98 10.05
C THR A 560 13.90 14.96 9.13
N GLY A 561 12.83 14.32 9.58
CA GLY A 561 12.14 13.25 8.86
C GLY A 561 12.75 11.87 9.08
N GLU A 562 13.72 11.76 9.96
CA GLU A 562 14.29 10.49 10.38
C GLU A 562 13.63 10.00 11.68
N ALA A 563 13.57 8.68 11.89
CA ALA A 563 12.97 8.09 13.09
C ALA A 563 13.71 8.50 14.37
N TRP A 564 15.00 8.77 14.25
CA TRP A 564 15.86 9.31 15.30
C TRP A 564 16.67 10.48 14.77
N ASP A 565 16.45 11.65 15.33
CA ASP A 565 17.29 12.81 15.05
C ASP A 565 18.40 12.91 16.08
N SER A 566 19.63 12.99 15.59
CA SER A 566 20.79 13.37 16.42
C SER A 566 20.94 14.89 16.43
N ALA A 567 20.11 15.59 17.19
CA ALA A 567 20.38 16.96 17.51
C ALA A 567 21.67 16.99 18.36
N THR A 568 22.80 17.21 17.71
CA THR A 568 24.04 17.56 18.39
C THR A 568 23.91 18.95 18.96
N SER A 569 23.43 19.08 20.19
CA SER A 569 23.75 20.24 20.95
C SER A 569 25.12 19.97 21.63
N ASN A 570 26.14 20.67 21.20
CA ASN A 570 27.43 20.71 21.94
C ASN A 570 27.19 21.44 23.28
N VAL A 571 26.49 20.79 24.19
CA VAL A 571 26.26 21.34 25.53
C VAL A 571 27.41 20.89 26.39
N VAL A 572 28.28 21.84 26.73
CA VAL A 572 29.21 21.64 27.83
C VAL A 572 28.43 21.86 29.13
N PRO A 573 28.26 20.85 29.98
CA PRO A 573 27.49 21.00 31.20
C PRO A 573 28.23 21.93 32.16
N THR A 574 27.69 23.11 32.44
CA THR A 574 28.21 24.06 33.46
C THR A 574 27.52 23.88 34.81
N GLY A 575 27.01 22.68 35.11
CA GLY A 575 26.28 22.37 36.34
C GLY A 575 25.19 21.30 36.10
N ARG A 576 24.25 21.18 37.05
CA ARG A 576 23.08 20.31 36.87
C ARG A 576 22.20 20.87 35.76
N GLN A 577 21.95 20.09 34.75
CA GLN A 577 21.01 20.41 33.70
C GLN A 577 19.99 19.27 33.52
N PHE A 578 18.75 19.65 33.30
CA PHE A 578 17.64 18.75 33.04
C PHE A 578 17.11 19.04 31.65
N TRP A 579 16.71 17.98 30.93
CA TRP A 579 16.12 18.07 29.58
C TRP A 579 14.82 17.33 29.56
N ARG A 580 13.84 17.88 28.85
CA ARG A 580 12.64 17.19 28.48
C ARG A 580 12.29 17.46 27.02
N LEU A 581 11.85 16.43 26.35
CA LEU A 581 11.29 16.55 25.02
C LEU A 581 9.78 16.80 25.16
N ARG A 582 9.29 17.85 24.56
CA ARG A 582 7.88 18.20 24.54
C ARG A 582 7.37 18.08 23.11
N THR A 583 6.29 17.37 22.95
CA THR A 583 5.55 17.26 21.69
C THR A 583 4.35 18.17 21.75
N VAL A 584 4.16 18.96 20.73
CA VAL A 584 3.02 19.86 20.60
C VAL A 584 2.21 19.40 19.40
N ALA A 585 0.91 19.25 19.60
CA ALA A 585 -0.02 19.01 18.49
C ALA A 585 0.08 20.16 17.49
N PRO A 586 -0.03 19.86 16.18
CA PRO A 586 -0.11 20.88 15.16
C PRO A 586 -1.29 21.81 15.35
#